data_29a00b4fd896d1969f68e1e30a24f7f1
#
_entry.id   29a00b4fd896d1969f68e1e30a24f7f1
#
_cell.length_a   1.000
_cell.length_b   1.000
_cell.length_c   1.000
_cell.angle_alpha   90.00
_cell.angle_beta   90.00
_cell.angle_gamma   90.00
#
_symmetry.space_group_name_H-M   'P 1'
#
loop_
_entity.id
_entity.type
_entity.pdbx_description
1 polymer ?
#
loop_
_entity_poly.entity_id
_entity_poly.type
_entity_poly.pdbx_seq_one_letter_code
_entity_poly.pdbx_strand_id
1 'polypeptide(L)'
;MAAALSGRGLVIAAKAEQNSVLRALLGSEEYLIAPQVFSNSIECKYIVCVGREACKIFNLPPDKFAFEFNIDGKRVVVCPSTTLVQKRFILYPLALRAFEKARGSDILKSFPEFVPTPSLKYIEWWISNLGDNPIACDIETIPKFRAITMIGFAGDHGIMSVPLIRDYWSNTFEEFKAIRLCEKILNTPNTKIFQNCVYDLMWLRKIYGFRVRGKVFDIMAHHCASYPQLPHDLETIGALYMNYPAWK
;
A
#
# COMPACT_ATOMS: atom_id res chain seq x y z
N MET A 1 -19.94 -0.68 -34.34
CA MET A 1 -19.12 0.26 -33.56
C MET A 1 -18.40 -0.39 -32.36
N ALA A 2 -18.67 -1.62 -32.00
CA ALA A 2 -18.06 -2.31 -30.86
C ALA A 2 -16.63 -2.89 -31.12
N ALA A 3 -16.24 -3.10 -32.38
CA ALA A 3 -15.00 -3.80 -32.71
C ALA A 3 -13.71 -2.98 -32.65
N ALA A 4 -13.78 -1.66 -32.37
CA ALA A 4 -12.63 -0.77 -32.40
C ALA A 4 -12.02 -0.43 -31.03
N LEU A 5 -12.50 -1.06 -29.93
CA LEU A 5 -12.13 -0.70 -28.56
C LEU A 5 -11.25 -1.74 -27.85
N SER A 6 -10.85 -2.82 -28.54
CA SER A 6 -9.97 -3.82 -27.95
C SER A 6 -8.57 -3.22 -27.71
N GLY A 7 -8.26 -2.97 -26.46
CA GLY A 7 -6.96 -2.46 -26.03
C GLY A 7 -6.94 -1.06 -25.45
N ARG A 8 -8.02 -0.30 -25.53
CA ARG A 8 -8.12 1.07 -24.99
C ARG A 8 -8.65 1.09 -23.55
N GLY A 9 -8.30 2.12 -22.81
CA GLY A 9 -8.86 2.38 -21.49
C GLY A 9 -10.23 3.06 -21.56
N LEU A 10 -11.06 2.82 -20.55
CA LEU A 10 -12.34 3.50 -20.38
C LEU A 10 -12.24 4.48 -19.21
N VAL A 11 -12.61 5.73 -19.47
CA VAL A 11 -12.74 6.75 -18.42
C VAL A 11 -14.23 7.00 -18.19
N ILE A 12 -14.68 6.75 -16.98
CA ILE A 12 -16.04 7.04 -16.58
C ILE A 12 -16.03 8.32 -15.75
N ALA A 13 -16.67 9.35 -16.29
CA ALA A 13 -16.77 10.63 -15.64
C ALA A 13 -18.16 11.21 -15.84
N ALA A 14 -18.70 11.90 -14.84
CA ALA A 14 -19.93 12.66 -15.00
C ALA A 14 -19.73 13.75 -16.07
N LYS A 15 -20.83 14.14 -16.74
CA LYS A 15 -20.78 15.15 -17.82
C LYS A 15 -20.11 16.47 -17.42
N ALA A 16 -20.24 16.85 -16.14
CA ALA A 16 -19.61 18.05 -15.56
C ALA A 16 -18.08 17.92 -15.38
N GLU A 17 -17.53 16.71 -15.48
CA GLU A 17 -16.10 16.45 -15.31
C GLU A 17 -15.31 16.65 -16.61
N GLN A 18 -15.94 16.95 -17.72
CA GLN A 18 -15.32 17.16 -19.03
C GLN A 18 -14.67 18.55 -19.12
N ASN A 19 -13.50 18.69 -18.56
CA ASN A 19 -12.79 19.96 -18.55
C ASN A 19 -11.30 19.82 -18.91
N SER A 20 -10.60 20.95 -18.88
CA SER A 20 -9.17 21.05 -19.19
C SER A 20 -8.29 20.15 -18.31
N VAL A 21 -8.65 19.94 -17.06
CA VAL A 21 -7.89 19.09 -16.12
C VAL A 21 -7.94 17.63 -16.58
N LEU A 22 -9.15 17.13 -16.92
CA LEU A 22 -9.28 15.77 -17.43
C LEU A 22 -8.51 15.57 -18.73
N ARG A 23 -8.56 16.54 -19.65
CA ARG A 23 -7.77 16.49 -20.88
C ARG A 23 -6.26 16.49 -20.62
N ALA A 24 -5.79 17.29 -19.66
CA ALA A 24 -4.38 17.31 -19.29
C ALA A 24 -3.91 15.98 -18.68
N LEU A 25 -4.77 15.31 -17.88
CA LEU A 25 -4.49 14.00 -17.30
C LEU A 25 -4.51 12.88 -18.35
N LEU A 26 -5.37 13.00 -19.37
CA LEU A 26 -5.48 12.02 -20.45
C LEU A 26 -4.31 12.05 -21.43
N GLY A 27 -3.67 13.21 -21.62
CA GLY A 27 -2.62 13.40 -22.62
C GLY A 27 -3.17 13.25 -24.05
N SER A 28 -2.35 12.69 -24.95
CA SER A 28 -2.70 12.48 -26.36
C SER A 28 -3.43 11.18 -26.66
N GLU A 29 -3.70 10.33 -25.66
CA GLU A 29 -4.34 9.05 -25.88
C GLU A 29 -5.85 9.19 -26.06
N GLU A 30 -6.43 8.39 -26.93
CA GLU A 30 -7.88 8.34 -27.14
C GLU A 30 -8.56 7.50 -26.07
N TYR A 31 -9.38 8.14 -25.27
CA TYR A 31 -10.23 7.50 -24.27
C TYR A 31 -11.70 7.65 -24.62
N LEU A 32 -12.46 6.63 -24.32
CA LEU A 32 -13.91 6.75 -24.33
C LEU A 32 -14.36 7.37 -23.01
N ILE A 33 -14.90 8.58 -23.03
CA ILE A 33 -15.52 9.21 -21.87
C ILE A 33 -16.99 8.85 -21.90
N ALA A 34 -17.42 7.93 -21.04
CA ALA A 34 -18.81 7.50 -20.95
C ALA A 34 -19.49 8.13 -19.74
N PRO A 35 -20.51 8.99 -19.92
CA PRO A 35 -21.14 9.67 -18.80
C PRO A 35 -22.01 8.79 -17.92
N GLN A 36 -22.53 7.63 -18.37
CA GLN A 36 -23.41 6.77 -17.57
C GLN A 36 -23.74 5.39 -18.14
N VAL A 37 -23.31 5.02 -19.32
CA VAL A 37 -23.76 3.75 -19.93
C VAL A 37 -22.75 2.66 -19.67
N PHE A 38 -23.10 1.75 -18.78
CA PHE A 38 -22.45 0.45 -18.66
C PHE A 38 -23.23 -0.59 -19.43
N SER A 39 -22.69 -1.02 -20.52
CA SER A 39 -22.98 -2.38 -20.95
C SER A 39 -21.75 -3.24 -20.59
N ASN A 40 -21.97 -4.42 -20.03
CA ASN A 40 -20.95 -5.46 -19.82
C ASN A 40 -20.22 -5.85 -21.12
N SER A 41 -20.59 -5.24 -22.23
CA SER A 41 -20.09 -5.46 -23.58
C SER A 41 -18.92 -4.57 -24.00
N ILE A 42 -18.43 -3.63 -23.16
CA ILE A 42 -17.27 -2.82 -23.52
C ILE A 42 -16.01 -3.61 -23.15
N GLU A 43 -15.32 -4.12 -24.15
CA GLU A 43 -14.00 -4.70 -24.00
C GLU A 43 -12.97 -3.60 -23.72
N CYS A 44 -12.68 -3.35 -22.45
CA CYS A 44 -11.61 -2.46 -22.02
C CYS A 44 -10.69 -3.19 -21.05
N LYS A 45 -9.39 -2.87 -21.09
CA LYS A 45 -8.36 -3.45 -20.20
C LYS A 45 -8.43 -2.86 -18.80
N TYR A 46 -8.77 -1.59 -18.70
CA TYR A 46 -8.85 -0.87 -17.43
C TYR A 46 -9.92 0.21 -17.47
N ILE A 47 -10.34 0.63 -16.28
CA ILE A 47 -11.37 1.64 -16.09
C ILE A 47 -10.85 2.68 -15.10
N VAL A 48 -11.01 3.96 -15.39
CA VAL A 48 -10.75 5.04 -14.43
C VAL A 48 -12.08 5.66 -14.03
N CYS A 49 -12.44 5.55 -12.76
CA CYS A 49 -13.64 6.14 -12.18
C CYS A 49 -13.34 7.54 -11.66
N VAL A 50 -13.75 8.57 -12.39
CA VAL A 50 -13.51 9.97 -12.03
C VAL A 50 -14.68 10.53 -11.24
N GLY A 51 -14.44 10.77 -9.94
CA GLY A 51 -15.42 11.35 -9.03
C GLY A 51 -16.44 10.35 -8.47
N ARG A 52 -17.24 10.84 -7.53
CA ARG A 52 -18.15 10.02 -6.71
C ARG A 52 -19.21 9.26 -7.54
N GLU A 53 -19.77 9.90 -8.55
CA GLU A 53 -20.85 9.28 -9.34
C GLU A 53 -20.34 8.09 -10.18
N ALA A 54 -19.12 8.19 -10.69
CA ALA A 54 -18.50 7.07 -11.38
C ALA A 54 -18.19 5.89 -10.43
N CYS A 55 -17.75 6.19 -9.20
CA CYS A 55 -17.48 5.16 -8.18
C CYS A 55 -18.74 4.41 -7.75
N LYS A 56 -19.90 5.06 -7.70
CA LYS A 56 -21.18 4.41 -7.35
C LYS A 56 -21.55 3.26 -8.28
N ILE A 57 -21.16 3.35 -9.55
CA ILE A 57 -21.48 2.33 -10.57
C ILE A 57 -20.87 0.97 -10.15
N PHE A 58 -19.71 1.00 -9.50
CA PHE A 58 -18.98 -0.20 -9.06
C PHE A 58 -19.03 -0.41 -7.56
N ASN A 59 -19.85 0.35 -6.85
CA ASN A 59 -19.90 0.32 -5.38
C ASN A 59 -18.52 0.54 -4.73
N LEU A 60 -17.70 1.45 -5.28
CA LEU A 60 -16.37 1.77 -4.81
C LEU A 60 -16.37 2.96 -3.84
N PRO A 61 -15.45 2.98 -2.85
CA PRO A 61 -15.28 4.11 -1.96
C PRO A 61 -14.70 5.32 -2.75
N PRO A 62 -15.42 6.45 -2.81
CA PRO A 62 -15.08 7.56 -3.70
C PRO A 62 -13.93 8.45 -3.20
N ASP A 63 -13.43 8.19 -2.01
CA ASP A 63 -12.32 8.89 -1.33
C ASP A 63 -10.99 8.13 -1.38
N LYS A 64 -10.99 6.88 -1.81
CA LYS A 64 -9.79 6.05 -2.00
C LYS A 64 -9.11 6.36 -3.33
N PHE A 65 -8.54 7.57 -3.46
CA PHE A 65 -7.92 8.04 -4.70
C PHE A 65 -6.64 7.28 -5.03
N ALA A 66 -6.45 6.97 -6.31
CA ALA A 66 -5.38 6.15 -6.88
C ALA A 66 -5.35 4.69 -6.37
N PHE A 67 -6.40 4.24 -5.66
CA PHE A 67 -6.56 2.83 -5.33
C PHE A 67 -7.06 2.06 -6.53
N GLU A 68 -6.50 0.87 -6.68
CA GLU A 68 -6.85 -0.07 -7.73
C GLU A 68 -7.68 -1.22 -7.16
N PHE A 69 -8.75 -1.56 -7.88
CA PHE A 69 -9.65 -2.65 -7.56
C PHE A 69 -9.73 -3.60 -8.75
N ASN A 70 -9.91 -4.89 -8.50
CA ASN A 70 -10.24 -5.87 -9.54
C ASN A 70 -11.73 -6.17 -9.48
N ILE A 71 -12.45 -5.84 -10.55
CA ILE A 71 -13.88 -6.08 -10.67
C ILE A 71 -14.12 -6.83 -11.97
N ASP A 72 -14.62 -8.06 -11.88
CA ASP A 72 -14.90 -8.95 -13.01
C ASP A 72 -13.69 -9.09 -13.96
N GLY A 73 -12.49 -9.21 -13.37
CA GLY A 73 -11.24 -9.35 -14.13
C GLY A 73 -10.72 -8.05 -14.76
N LYS A 74 -11.40 -6.93 -14.55
CA LYS A 74 -10.99 -5.61 -15.03
C LYS A 74 -10.32 -4.81 -13.93
N ARG A 75 -9.27 -4.10 -14.28
CA ARG A 75 -8.61 -3.14 -13.40
C ARG A 75 -9.45 -1.86 -13.33
N VAL A 76 -9.90 -1.50 -12.14
CA VAL A 76 -10.68 -0.28 -11.90
C VAL A 76 -9.92 0.62 -10.94
N VAL A 77 -9.64 1.86 -11.33
CA VAL A 77 -8.86 2.80 -10.51
C VAL A 77 -9.72 4.01 -10.16
N VAL A 78 -9.74 4.39 -8.89
CA VAL A 78 -10.48 5.56 -8.40
C VAL A 78 -9.65 6.83 -8.59
N CYS A 79 -10.25 7.84 -9.19
CA CYS A 79 -9.65 9.14 -9.43
C CYS A 79 -10.49 10.25 -8.79
N PRO A 80 -9.87 11.27 -8.15
CA PRO A 80 -10.62 12.42 -7.67
C PRO A 80 -11.34 13.12 -8.82
N SER A 81 -12.47 13.77 -8.53
CA SER A 81 -13.18 14.55 -9.54
C SER A 81 -12.33 15.74 -9.99
N THR A 82 -12.46 16.14 -11.24
CA THR A 82 -11.73 17.29 -11.80
C THR A 82 -12.06 18.58 -11.06
N THR A 83 -13.31 18.75 -10.65
CA THR A 83 -13.75 19.88 -9.83
C THR A 83 -13.06 19.88 -8.45
N LEU A 84 -12.89 18.70 -7.85
CA LEU A 84 -12.18 18.57 -6.56
C LEU A 84 -10.70 18.89 -6.72
N VAL A 85 -10.05 18.40 -7.78
CA VAL A 85 -8.64 18.71 -8.10
C VAL A 85 -8.45 20.21 -8.34
N GLN A 86 -9.36 20.88 -9.05
CA GLN A 86 -9.30 22.32 -9.25
C GLN A 86 -9.40 23.11 -7.94
N LYS A 87 -10.28 22.68 -7.02
CA LYS A 87 -10.43 23.29 -5.70
C LYS A 87 -9.28 22.98 -4.74
N ARG A 88 -8.70 21.80 -4.91
CA ARG A 88 -7.61 21.27 -4.05
C ARG A 88 -6.51 20.71 -4.93
N PHE A 89 -5.69 21.58 -5.50
CA PHE A 89 -4.63 21.18 -6.44
C PHE A 89 -3.65 20.15 -5.86
N ILE A 90 -3.55 20.07 -4.54
CA ILE A 90 -2.77 19.04 -3.85
C ILE A 90 -3.19 17.60 -4.21
N LEU A 91 -4.41 17.39 -4.69
CA LEU A 91 -4.88 16.07 -5.14
C LEU A 91 -4.44 15.72 -6.58
N TYR A 92 -3.79 16.65 -7.28
CA TYR A 92 -3.32 16.42 -8.65
C TYR A 92 -2.36 15.20 -8.77
N PRO A 93 -1.38 15.00 -7.87
CA PRO A 93 -0.53 13.81 -7.91
C PRO A 93 -1.32 12.49 -7.81
N LEU A 94 -2.37 12.44 -6.99
CA LEU A 94 -3.23 11.24 -6.88
C LEU A 94 -4.08 11.04 -8.14
N ALA A 95 -4.55 12.12 -8.76
CA ALA A 95 -5.26 12.03 -10.04
C ALA A 95 -4.33 11.52 -11.14
N LEU A 96 -3.13 12.08 -11.27
CA LEU A 96 -2.11 11.64 -12.21
C LEU A 96 -1.78 10.16 -12.01
N ARG A 97 -1.54 9.77 -10.75
CA ARG A 97 -1.22 8.39 -10.39
C ARG A 97 -2.33 7.40 -10.73
N ALA A 98 -3.61 7.80 -10.60
CA ALA A 98 -4.73 6.95 -10.99
C ALA A 98 -4.68 6.59 -12.49
N PHE A 99 -4.34 7.55 -13.34
CA PHE A 99 -4.19 7.29 -14.78
C PHE A 99 -2.93 6.49 -15.10
N GLU A 100 -1.81 6.75 -14.43
CA GLU A 100 -0.58 5.95 -14.59
C GLU A 100 -0.80 4.49 -14.22
N LYS A 101 -1.44 4.22 -13.09
CA LYS A 101 -1.80 2.85 -12.67
C LYS A 101 -2.72 2.18 -13.67
N ALA A 102 -3.73 2.89 -14.12
CA ALA A 102 -4.68 2.34 -15.09
C ALA A 102 -3.97 1.91 -16.38
N ARG A 103 -3.00 2.70 -16.87
CA ARG A 103 -2.22 2.40 -18.08
C ARG A 103 -1.15 1.33 -17.87
N GLY A 104 -0.61 1.25 -16.66
CA GLY A 104 0.52 0.37 -16.34
C GLY A 104 0.19 -1.10 -16.60
N SER A 105 1.11 -1.80 -17.24
CA SER A 105 0.96 -3.21 -17.59
C SER A 105 1.12 -4.15 -16.39
N ASP A 106 1.79 -3.71 -15.33
CA ASP A 106 2.28 -4.60 -14.29
C ASP A 106 1.77 -4.21 -12.90
N ILE A 107 0.67 -4.86 -12.53
CA ILE A 107 0.45 -5.20 -11.13
C ILE A 107 1.59 -6.16 -10.77
N LEU A 108 2.24 -5.94 -9.64
CA LEU A 108 3.13 -6.95 -9.08
C LEU A 108 2.35 -8.26 -8.98
N LYS A 109 2.65 -9.20 -9.87
CA LYS A 109 1.90 -10.46 -10.04
C LYS A 109 2.11 -11.43 -8.88
N SER A 110 3.09 -11.18 -8.04
CA SER A 110 3.37 -12.02 -6.87
C SER A 110 3.77 -11.15 -5.68
N PHE A 111 3.10 -11.38 -4.56
CA PHE A 111 3.61 -10.91 -3.27
C PHE A 111 4.86 -11.73 -2.92
N PRO A 112 5.84 -11.15 -2.22
CA PRO A 112 6.92 -11.93 -1.60
C PRO A 112 6.33 -13.03 -0.73
N GLU A 113 7.07 -14.12 -0.59
CA GLU A 113 6.66 -15.21 0.31
C GLU A 113 6.39 -14.65 1.71
N PHE A 114 5.22 -14.97 2.25
CA PHE A 114 4.81 -14.54 3.58
C PHE A 114 4.68 -15.72 4.52
N VAL A 115 5.43 -15.69 5.61
CA VAL A 115 5.40 -16.70 6.66
C VAL A 115 4.76 -16.08 7.92
N PRO A 116 3.45 -16.28 8.12
CA PRO A 116 2.71 -15.66 9.23
C PRO A 116 3.10 -16.21 10.60
N THR A 117 3.68 -17.40 10.62
CA THR A 117 3.99 -18.15 11.86
C THR A 117 5.33 -18.87 11.69
N PRO A 118 6.46 -18.12 11.71
CA PRO A 118 7.77 -18.71 11.49
C PRO A 118 8.23 -19.57 12.69
N SER A 119 8.85 -20.71 12.41
CA SER A 119 9.56 -21.45 13.45
C SER A 119 10.84 -20.72 13.88
N LEU A 120 11.37 -21.04 15.07
CA LEU A 120 12.65 -20.48 15.52
C LEU A 120 13.79 -20.73 14.51
N LYS A 121 13.81 -21.92 13.90
CA LYS A 121 14.80 -22.27 12.86
C LYS A 121 14.65 -21.38 11.63
N TYR A 122 13.41 -21.05 11.24
CA TYR A 122 13.17 -20.14 10.12
C TYR A 122 13.69 -18.74 10.42
N ILE A 123 13.43 -18.21 11.63
CA ILE A 123 13.91 -16.89 12.03
C ILE A 123 15.45 -16.87 12.06
N GLU A 124 16.10 -17.92 12.58
CA GLU A 124 17.55 -18.07 12.59
C GLU A 124 18.13 -18.11 11.17
N TRP A 125 17.50 -18.87 10.27
CA TRP A 125 17.85 -18.93 8.87
C TRP A 125 17.72 -17.56 8.19
N TRP A 126 16.61 -16.87 8.43
CA TRP A 126 16.35 -15.54 7.87
C TRP A 126 17.42 -14.53 8.30
N ILE A 127 17.81 -14.54 9.58
CA ILE A 127 18.91 -13.71 10.10
C ILE A 127 20.25 -14.07 9.44
N SER A 128 20.53 -15.35 9.26
CA SER A 128 21.80 -15.81 8.72
C SER A 128 21.98 -15.50 7.23
N ASN A 129 20.88 -15.25 6.55
CA ASN A 129 20.85 -14.90 5.12
C ASN A 129 20.56 -13.41 4.88
N LEU A 130 20.50 -12.58 5.92
CA LEU A 130 20.38 -11.13 5.75
C LEU A 130 21.58 -10.59 4.97
N GLY A 131 21.27 -9.94 3.83
CA GLY A 131 22.22 -9.09 3.11
C GLY A 131 22.33 -7.70 3.73
N ASP A 132 22.81 -6.75 2.94
CA ASP A 132 22.96 -5.34 3.36
C ASP A 132 21.72 -4.48 3.08
N ASN A 133 20.69 -5.06 2.49
CA ASN A 133 19.48 -4.35 2.09
C ASN A 133 18.63 -3.90 3.28
N PRO A 134 17.79 -2.88 3.11
CA PRO A 134 16.91 -2.40 4.16
C PRO A 134 15.91 -3.48 4.63
N ILE A 135 15.52 -3.41 5.89
CA ILE A 135 14.52 -4.27 6.51
C ILE A 135 13.32 -3.41 6.89
N ALA A 136 12.16 -3.71 6.35
CA ALA A 136 10.93 -3.11 6.84
C ALA A 136 10.50 -3.79 8.14
N CYS A 137 10.05 -2.99 9.09
CA CYS A 137 9.65 -3.43 10.42
C CYS A 137 8.32 -2.78 10.81
N ASP A 138 7.48 -3.55 11.47
CA ASP A 138 6.20 -3.09 12.01
C ASP A 138 5.85 -3.87 13.26
N ILE A 139 5.06 -3.30 14.20
CA ILE A 139 4.61 -3.99 15.39
C ILE A 139 3.10 -3.90 15.55
N GLU A 140 2.51 -4.99 16.07
CA GLU A 140 1.13 -4.98 16.52
C GLU A 140 1.07 -4.94 18.05
N THR A 141 0.21 -4.10 18.59
CA THR A 141 0.13 -3.86 20.02
C THR A 141 -1.28 -3.98 20.56
N ILE A 142 -1.38 -4.35 21.85
CA ILE A 142 -2.62 -4.19 22.63
C ILE A 142 -2.33 -3.17 23.73
N PRO A 143 -2.63 -1.88 23.51
CA PRO A 143 -2.29 -0.82 24.45
C PRO A 143 -2.87 -1.02 25.86
N LYS A 144 -4.09 -1.57 25.97
CA LYS A 144 -4.76 -1.87 27.24
C LYS A 144 -3.92 -2.82 28.12
N PHE A 145 -3.24 -3.77 27.50
CA PHE A 145 -2.39 -4.74 28.22
C PHE A 145 -0.91 -4.37 28.20
N ARG A 146 -0.56 -3.25 27.60
CA ARG A 146 0.83 -2.81 27.42
C ARG A 146 1.70 -3.93 26.82
N ALA A 147 1.18 -4.58 25.79
CA ALA A 147 1.85 -5.70 25.15
C ALA A 147 2.08 -5.44 23.66
N ILE A 148 3.21 -5.92 23.16
CA ILE A 148 3.45 -6.13 21.73
C ILE A 148 3.05 -7.57 21.44
N THR A 149 2.16 -7.78 20.49
CA THR A 149 1.64 -9.11 20.17
C THR A 149 2.36 -9.75 19.01
N MET A 150 2.97 -8.93 18.16
CA MET A 150 3.66 -9.40 16.96
C MET A 150 4.69 -8.38 16.51
N ILE A 151 5.78 -8.86 15.91
CA ILE A 151 6.72 -8.02 15.15
C ILE A 151 6.79 -8.58 13.74
N GLY A 152 6.47 -7.74 12.75
CA GLY A 152 6.63 -8.02 11.33
C GLY A 152 7.99 -7.59 10.82
N PHE A 153 8.58 -8.41 9.95
CA PHE A 153 9.81 -8.09 9.22
C PHE A 153 9.63 -8.43 7.74
N ALA A 154 10.12 -7.55 6.86
CA ALA A 154 10.20 -7.81 5.44
C ALA A 154 11.59 -7.45 4.91
N GLY A 155 12.15 -8.32 4.10
CA GLY A 155 13.48 -8.18 3.49
C GLY A 155 13.59 -9.04 2.23
N ASP A 156 14.80 -9.23 1.73
CA ASP A 156 15.06 -9.96 0.48
C ASP A 156 14.55 -11.41 0.48
N HIS A 157 14.49 -12.02 1.65
CA HIS A 157 14.09 -13.43 1.82
C HIS A 157 12.60 -13.58 2.21
N GLY A 158 11.79 -12.59 1.88
CA GLY A 158 10.36 -12.64 2.14
C GLY A 158 9.91 -11.87 3.37
N ILE A 159 8.68 -12.12 3.76
CA ILE A 159 7.99 -11.44 4.86
C ILE A 159 7.69 -12.46 5.94
N MET A 160 7.90 -12.09 7.20
CA MET A 160 7.49 -12.90 8.33
C MET A 160 6.83 -12.06 9.43
N SER A 161 5.90 -12.67 10.14
CA SER A 161 5.30 -12.12 11.36
C SER A 161 5.63 -13.01 12.53
N VAL A 162 6.42 -12.49 13.49
CA VAL A 162 6.83 -13.24 14.68
C VAL A 162 5.86 -12.96 15.81
N PRO A 163 5.01 -13.93 16.19
CA PRO A 163 4.08 -13.76 17.31
C PRO A 163 4.83 -13.66 18.63
N LEU A 164 4.39 -12.73 19.50
CA LEU A 164 4.93 -12.51 20.85
C LEU A 164 3.81 -12.61 21.89
N ILE A 165 2.85 -13.49 21.63
CA ILE A 165 1.73 -13.79 22.52
C ILE A 165 1.93 -15.16 23.15
N ARG A 166 1.49 -15.28 24.42
CA ARG A 166 1.41 -16.56 25.10
C ARG A 166 0.63 -17.57 24.25
N ASP A 167 0.96 -18.81 24.39
CA ASP A 167 0.29 -19.96 23.76
C ASP A 167 0.60 -20.17 22.26
N TYR A 168 1.38 -19.28 21.62
CA TYR A 168 1.91 -19.58 20.29
C TYR A 168 3.13 -20.51 20.35
N TRP A 169 4.07 -20.20 21.24
CA TRP A 169 5.28 -20.99 21.45
C TRP A 169 5.01 -22.15 22.41
N SER A 170 5.67 -23.30 22.20
CA SER A 170 5.46 -24.49 22.99
C SER A 170 5.76 -24.30 24.48
N ASN A 171 6.60 -23.33 24.81
CA ASN A 171 6.96 -22.97 26.18
C ASN A 171 7.58 -21.56 26.24
N THR A 172 7.73 -21.05 27.46
CA THR A 172 8.30 -19.71 27.72
C THR A 172 9.74 -19.54 27.23
N PHE A 173 10.51 -20.62 27.16
CA PHE A 173 11.88 -20.55 26.67
C PHE A 173 11.92 -20.29 25.16
N GLU A 174 11.04 -20.92 24.39
CA GLU A 174 10.93 -20.65 22.95
C GLU A 174 10.42 -19.23 22.68
N GLU A 175 9.42 -18.76 23.45
CA GLU A 175 8.96 -17.37 23.39
C GLU A 175 10.10 -16.39 23.66
N PHE A 176 10.85 -16.61 24.74
CA PHE A 176 12.03 -15.79 25.05
C PHE A 176 13.07 -15.82 23.92
N LYS A 177 13.33 -16.98 23.34
CA LYS A 177 14.24 -17.13 22.22
C LYS A 177 13.76 -16.35 20.98
N ALA A 178 12.46 -16.40 20.66
CA ALA A 178 11.88 -15.62 19.58
C ALA A 178 12.06 -14.11 19.81
N ILE A 179 11.80 -13.62 21.02
CA ILE A 179 12.03 -12.22 21.41
C ILE A 179 13.49 -11.82 21.19
N ARG A 180 14.45 -12.67 21.61
CA ARG A 180 15.88 -12.40 21.42
C ARG A 180 16.31 -12.41 19.94
N LEU A 181 15.69 -13.25 19.12
CA LEU A 181 15.92 -13.26 17.68
C LEU A 181 15.39 -11.99 17.01
N CYS A 182 14.22 -11.50 17.42
CA CYS A 182 13.71 -10.20 16.97
C CYS A 182 14.69 -9.06 17.34
N GLU A 183 15.18 -9.04 18.59
CA GLU A 183 16.21 -8.07 19.00
C GLU A 183 17.47 -8.16 18.13
N LYS A 184 17.90 -9.37 17.80
CA LYS A 184 19.06 -9.57 16.93
C LYS A 184 18.87 -8.94 15.55
N ILE A 185 17.67 -9.09 14.94
CA ILE A 185 17.33 -8.44 13.67
C ILE A 185 17.38 -6.91 13.81
N LEU A 186 16.77 -6.38 14.85
CA LEU A 186 16.73 -4.92 15.10
C LEU A 186 18.13 -4.34 15.38
N ASN A 187 19.06 -5.16 15.88
CA ASN A 187 20.44 -4.77 16.17
C ASN A 187 21.40 -4.91 14.97
N THR A 188 20.96 -5.40 13.82
CA THR A 188 21.80 -5.45 12.62
C THR A 188 22.10 -4.05 12.08
N PRO A 189 23.18 -3.84 11.30
CA PRO A 189 23.54 -2.54 10.75
C PRO A 189 22.60 -2.07 9.62
N ASN A 190 21.76 -2.95 9.07
CA ASN A 190 20.81 -2.65 8.01
C ASN A 190 19.96 -1.41 8.33
N THR A 191 19.58 -0.66 7.32
CA THR A 191 18.56 0.38 7.47
C THR A 191 17.22 -0.26 7.85
N LYS A 192 16.59 0.23 8.92
CA LYS A 192 15.25 -0.19 9.31
C LYS A 192 14.23 0.81 8.79
N ILE A 193 13.23 0.30 8.07
CA ILE A 193 12.14 1.10 7.49
C ILE A 193 10.89 0.89 8.33
N PHE A 194 10.29 1.98 8.77
CA PHE A 194 9.04 2.00 9.54
C PHE A 194 8.04 2.97 8.90
N GLN A 195 6.79 2.83 9.29
CA GLN A 195 5.77 3.85 9.08
C GLN A 195 5.35 4.41 10.43
N ASN A 196 5.60 5.70 10.69
CA ASN A 196 5.44 6.33 12.00
C ASN A 196 6.36 5.70 13.08
N CYS A 197 7.63 5.63 12.77
CA CYS A 197 8.67 4.94 13.57
C CYS A 197 8.67 5.29 15.06
N VAL A 198 8.21 6.49 15.42
CA VAL A 198 8.16 6.94 16.82
C VAL A 198 7.32 6.00 17.67
N TYR A 199 6.18 5.54 17.13
CA TYR A 199 5.31 4.60 17.82
C TYR A 199 6.03 3.27 18.09
N ASP A 200 6.58 2.65 17.06
CA ASP A 200 7.24 1.36 17.15
C ASP A 200 8.47 1.39 18.07
N LEU A 201 9.33 2.37 17.86
CA LEU A 201 10.55 2.53 18.65
C LEU A 201 10.26 2.78 20.14
N MET A 202 9.22 3.56 20.45
CA MET A 202 8.78 3.80 21.80
C MET A 202 8.30 2.50 22.48
N TRP A 203 7.47 1.71 21.79
CA TRP A 203 6.95 0.46 22.31
C TRP A 203 8.05 -0.59 22.49
N LEU A 204 8.88 -0.82 21.49
CA LEU A 204 10.02 -1.74 21.53
C LEU A 204 10.95 -1.40 22.70
N ARG A 205 11.23 -0.12 22.89
CA ARG A 205 12.07 0.37 24.00
C ARG A 205 11.40 0.18 25.35
N LYS A 206 10.11 0.51 25.46
CA LYS A 206 9.37 0.49 26.72
C LYS A 206 9.09 -0.94 27.23
N ILE A 207 8.74 -1.86 26.33
CA ILE A 207 8.32 -3.21 26.71
C ILE A 207 9.51 -4.15 26.83
N TYR A 208 10.42 -4.13 25.87
CA TYR A 208 11.54 -5.08 25.83
C TYR A 208 12.92 -4.44 26.07
N GLY A 209 13.02 -3.12 26.18
CA GLY A 209 14.29 -2.42 26.30
C GLY A 209 15.10 -2.42 25.00
N PHE A 210 14.52 -2.83 23.89
CA PHE A 210 15.23 -2.96 22.62
C PHE A 210 15.78 -1.61 22.14
N ARG A 211 16.95 -1.69 21.50
CA ARG A 211 17.56 -0.60 20.76
C ARG A 211 17.62 -1.01 19.31
N VAL A 212 17.12 -0.16 18.44
CA VAL A 212 17.25 -0.35 17.00
C VAL A 212 18.58 0.25 16.55
N ARG A 213 19.40 -0.53 15.87
CA ARG A 213 20.68 -0.07 15.31
C ARG A 213 20.56 0.11 13.79
N GLY A 214 21.57 0.75 13.21
CA GLY A 214 21.57 1.15 11.81
C GLY A 214 20.81 2.46 11.60
N LYS A 215 20.60 2.80 10.34
CA LYS A 215 19.75 3.94 9.98
C LYS A 215 18.29 3.58 10.19
N VAL A 216 17.50 4.55 10.65
CA VAL A 216 16.04 4.45 10.70
C VAL A 216 15.47 5.35 9.62
N PHE A 217 14.62 4.79 8.77
CA PHE A 217 13.90 5.52 7.74
C PHE A 217 12.40 5.44 8.02
N ASP A 218 11.77 6.60 8.15
CA ASP A 218 10.33 6.70 8.40
C ASP A 218 9.63 7.15 7.12
N ILE A 219 8.86 6.25 6.51
CA ILE A 219 8.14 6.55 5.26
C ILE A 219 7.07 7.61 5.46
N MET A 220 6.44 7.68 6.64
CA MET A 220 5.44 8.71 6.95
C MET A 220 6.10 10.10 7.00
N ALA A 221 7.21 10.24 7.71
CA ALA A 221 7.94 11.50 7.80
C ALA A 221 8.47 11.96 6.44
N HIS A 222 8.97 11.03 5.63
CA HIS A 222 9.43 11.32 4.28
C HIS A 222 8.30 11.77 3.37
N HIS A 223 7.16 11.09 3.43
CA HIS A 223 5.95 11.46 2.68
C HIS A 223 5.41 12.83 3.13
N CYS A 224 5.39 13.09 4.45
CA CYS A 224 5.03 14.39 5.00
C CYS A 224 5.89 15.55 4.44
N ALA A 225 7.18 15.32 4.30
CA ALA A 225 8.09 16.32 3.73
C ALA A 225 7.83 16.56 2.23
N SER A 226 7.43 15.51 1.50
CA SER A 226 7.17 15.58 0.06
C SER A 226 5.78 16.11 -0.28
N TYR A 227 4.78 15.72 0.51
CA TYR A 227 3.36 16.04 0.30
C TYR A 227 2.65 16.37 1.61
N PRO A 228 2.95 17.52 2.24
CA PRO A 228 2.50 17.84 3.60
C PRO A 228 0.97 17.94 3.76
N GLN A 229 0.22 18.08 2.68
CA GLN A 229 -1.24 18.23 2.70
C GLN A 229 -2.00 16.96 2.31
N LEU A 230 -1.30 15.89 1.90
CA LEU A 230 -1.93 14.59 1.65
C LEU A 230 -2.05 13.79 2.97
N PRO A 231 -2.98 12.84 3.05
CA PRO A 231 -2.98 11.88 4.13
C PRO A 231 -1.67 11.06 4.16
N HIS A 232 -1.18 10.73 5.35
CA HIS A 232 0.10 10.05 5.54
C HIS A 232 -0.06 8.61 6.06
N ASP A 233 -1.27 8.07 5.97
CA ASP A 233 -1.52 6.67 6.25
C ASP A 233 -0.88 5.76 5.19
N LEU A 234 -0.58 4.52 5.59
CA LEU A 234 0.12 3.56 4.75
C LEU A 234 -0.64 3.23 3.46
N GLU A 235 -1.97 3.28 3.50
CA GLU A 235 -2.82 3.05 2.34
C GLU A 235 -2.63 4.14 1.28
N THR A 236 -2.68 5.42 1.69
CA THR A 236 -2.48 6.55 0.77
C THR A 236 -1.07 6.55 0.19
N ILE A 237 -0.06 6.28 1.02
CA ILE A 237 1.34 6.14 0.59
C ILE A 237 1.47 5.00 -0.41
N GLY A 238 0.91 3.83 -0.11
CA GLY A 238 0.90 2.69 -1.01
C GLY A 238 0.17 2.97 -2.33
N ALA A 239 -0.99 3.65 -2.26
CA ALA A 239 -1.73 4.04 -3.45
C ALA A 239 -0.92 4.99 -4.36
N LEU A 240 -0.16 5.90 -3.78
CA LEU A 240 0.65 6.87 -4.53
C LEU A 240 1.90 6.24 -5.15
N TYR A 241 2.61 5.39 -4.42
CA TYR A 241 3.94 4.92 -4.84
C TYR A 241 4.00 3.50 -5.38
N MET A 242 2.99 2.67 -5.11
CA MET A 242 3.03 1.24 -5.45
C MET A 242 1.97 0.85 -6.48
N ASN A 243 2.24 -0.22 -7.23
CA ASN A 243 1.31 -0.83 -8.18
C ASN A 243 0.62 -2.05 -7.54
N TYR A 244 0.12 -1.90 -6.33
CA TYR A 244 -0.66 -2.93 -5.65
C TYR A 244 -2.16 -2.60 -5.71
N PRO A 245 -3.03 -3.63 -5.75
CA PRO A 245 -4.45 -3.43 -5.53
C PRO A 245 -4.70 -2.94 -4.10
N ALA A 246 -5.89 -2.40 -3.87
CA ALA A 246 -6.33 -2.06 -2.52
C ALA A 246 -6.35 -3.32 -1.65
N TRP A 247 -5.76 -3.24 -0.45
CA TRP A 247 -5.70 -4.37 0.51
C TRP A 247 -6.59 -4.16 1.74
N LYS A 248 -7.29 -3.04 1.81
CA LYS A 248 -8.29 -2.73 2.86
C LYS A 248 -9.55 -2.17 2.25
#